data_0626fccd2cae245afe35a1713cc64bb7
#
_entry.id   0626fccd2cae245afe35a1713cc64bb7
#
_cell.length_a   1.000
_cell.length_b   1.000
_cell.length_c   1.000
_cell.angle_alpha   90.00
_cell.angle_beta   90.00
_cell.angle_gamma   90.00
#
_symmetry.space_group_name_H-M   'P 1'
#
loop_
_entity.id
_entity.type
_entity.pdbx_description
1 polymer ?
#
loop_
_entity_poly.entity_id
_entity_poly.type
_entity_poly.pdbx_seq_one_letter_code
_entity_poly.pdbx_strand_id
1 'polypeptide(L)'
;MIITPNLKEAELLTNTKINTKNDMIKAIEILQNIGAKNILIKGLIKEKKIYDCLFLKKNKEIHFFMSNIINSKNTHGTGCTLSSAIASNIALGNDILKSVKISRNYLKKAIYKGSFYKIGNGSGPVYHF
;
A
#
# COMPACT_ATOMS: atom_id res chain seq x y z
N MET A 1 -2.83 4.87 -15.04
CA MET A 1 -1.67 4.20 -14.42
C MET A 1 -1.51 4.68 -12.99
N ILE A 2 -1.18 3.80 -12.08
CA ILE A 2 -0.93 4.07 -10.65
C ILE A 2 0.46 3.55 -10.27
N ILE A 3 1.18 4.29 -9.42
CA ILE A 3 2.40 3.82 -8.76
C ILE A 3 2.12 3.52 -7.29
N THR A 4 2.79 2.52 -6.74
CA THR A 4 2.49 2.01 -5.39
C THR A 4 3.74 1.89 -4.51
N PRO A 5 4.54 2.95 -4.34
CA PRO A 5 5.75 2.88 -3.54
C PRO A 5 5.44 2.59 -2.06
N ASN A 6 6.30 1.78 -1.43
CA ASN A 6 6.35 1.73 0.02
C ASN A 6 7.02 3.01 0.57
N LEU A 7 7.04 3.16 1.88
CA LEU A 7 7.55 4.38 2.52
C LEU A 7 9.01 4.67 2.13
N LYS A 8 9.88 3.64 2.17
CA LYS A 8 11.32 3.78 1.84
C LYS A 8 11.51 4.12 0.36
N GLU A 9 10.76 3.49 -0.53
CA GLU A 9 10.77 3.78 -1.97
C GLU A 9 10.30 5.22 -2.23
N ALA A 10 9.25 5.67 -1.56
CA ALA A 10 8.76 7.04 -1.68
C ALA A 10 9.81 8.05 -1.18
N GLU A 11 10.46 7.80 -0.04
CA GLU A 11 11.55 8.63 0.48
C GLU A 11 12.72 8.74 -0.51
N LEU A 12 13.11 7.63 -1.14
CA LEU A 12 14.18 7.62 -2.14
C LEU A 12 13.77 8.40 -3.39
N LEU A 13 12.57 8.19 -3.91
CA LEU A 13 12.07 8.86 -5.10
C LEU A 13 11.91 10.38 -4.93
N THR A 14 11.59 10.81 -3.72
CA THR A 14 11.34 12.24 -3.41
C THR A 14 12.52 12.93 -2.75
N ASN A 15 13.54 12.18 -2.36
CA ASN A 15 14.67 12.66 -1.55
C ASN A 15 14.22 13.39 -0.27
N THR A 16 13.15 12.90 0.36
CA THR A 16 12.59 13.47 1.58
C THR A 16 12.33 12.39 2.64
N LYS A 17 12.27 12.78 3.91
CA LYS A 17 11.84 11.87 4.99
C LYS A 17 10.33 11.95 5.19
N ILE A 18 9.72 10.78 5.46
CA ILE A 18 8.27 10.66 5.63
C ILE A 18 7.97 10.07 7.01
N ASN A 19 7.66 10.93 7.96
CA ASN A 19 7.35 10.54 9.35
C ASN A 19 5.90 10.83 9.74
N THR A 20 5.19 11.62 8.95
CA THR A 20 3.82 12.05 9.23
C THR A 20 2.92 11.90 8.00
N LYS A 21 1.60 11.96 8.22
CA LYS A 21 0.64 12.03 7.10
C LYS A 21 0.87 13.25 6.21
N ASN A 22 1.30 14.36 6.81
CA ASN A 22 1.60 15.59 6.07
C ASN A 22 2.83 15.41 5.17
N ASP A 23 3.84 14.66 5.62
CA ASP A 23 4.99 14.33 4.79
C ASP A 23 4.60 13.41 3.62
N MET A 24 3.62 12.49 3.83
CA MET A 24 3.08 11.69 2.72
C MET A 24 2.43 12.58 1.65
N ILE A 25 1.69 13.63 2.05
CA ILE A 25 1.07 14.59 1.12
C ILE A 25 2.15 15.35 0.35
N LYS A 26 3.18 15.86 1.03
CA LYS A 26 4.32 16.55 0.37
C LYS A 26 5.06 15.62 -0.61
N ALA A 27 5.27 14.37 -0.23
CA ALA A 27 5.88 13.37 -1.11
C ALA A 27 5.01 13.11 -2.35
N ILE A 28 3.68 13.07 -2.21
CA ILE A 28 2.74 12.96 -3.33
C ILE A 28 2.89 14.16 -4.28
N GLU A 29 2.99 15.39 -3.77
CA GLU A 29 3.20 16.59 -4.60
C GLU A 29 4.50 16.50 -5.43
N ILE A 30 5.61 16.05 -4.81
CA ILE A 30 6.87 15.84 -5.52
C ILE A 30 6.71 14.76 -6.59
N LEU A 31 6.09 13.62 -6.26
CA LEU A 31 5.85 12.53 -7.21
C LEU A 31 4.96 12.96 -8.38
N GLN A 32 4.00 13.85 -8.14
CA GLN A 32 3.17 14.43 -9.21
C GLN A 32 4.01 15.31 -10.15
N ASN A 33 4.93 16.13 -9.61
CA ASN A 33 5.79 17.02 -10.39
C ASN A 33 6.73 16.24 -11.32
N ILE A 34 7.14 15.03 -10.96
CA ILE A 34 7.92 14.12 -11.81
C ILE A 34 7.05 13.24 -12.73
N GLY A 35 5.73 13.49 -12.79
CA GLY A 35 4.83 12.90 -13.78
C GLY A 35 3.90 11.78 -13.28
N ALA A 36 3.94 11.40 -12.01
CA ALA A 36 3.04 10.37 -11.49
C ALA A 36 1.59 10.87 -11.46
N LYS A 37 0.66 10.06 -11.99
CA LYS A 37 -0.77 10.45 -12.07
C LYS A 37 -1.56 10.03 -10.84
N ASN A 38 -1.53 8.74 -10.51
CA ASN A 38 -2.19 8.23 -9.30
C ASN A 38 -1.12 7.56 -8.44
N ILE A 39 -1.16 7.78 -7.14
CA ILE A 39 -0.06 7.44 -6.24
C ILE A 39 -0.62 6.82 -4.98
N LEU A 40 -0.16 5.61 -4.63
CA LEU A 40 -0.45 4.96 -3.36
C LEU A 40 0.84 4.79 -2.56
N ILE A 41 1.13 5.69 -1.63
CA ILE A 41 2.23 5.53 -0.67
C ILE A 41 1.77 4.63 0.47
N LYS A 42 2.55 3.58 0.80
CA LYS A 42 2.17 2.54 1.74
C LYS A 42 3.09 2.48 2.95
N GLY A 43 2.51 2.19 4.13
CA GLY A 43 3.24 1.66 5.25
C GLY A 43 3.78 2.69 6.25
N LEU A 44 3.17 3.85 6.40
CA LEU A 44 3.49 4.75 7.52
C LEU A 44 2.96 4.14 8.82
N ILE A 45 3.86 3.77 9.73
CA ILE A 45 3.50 3.24 11.04
C ILE A 45 3.48 4.39 12.04
N LYS A 46 2.32 4.58 12.69
CA LYS A 46 2.14 5.53 13.79
C LYS A 46 1.14 4.97 14.79
N GLU A 47 1.45 5.06 16.10
CA GLU A 47 0.56 4.65 17.19
C GLU A 47 0.02 3.22 17.02
N LYS A 48 0.90 2.28 16.65
CA LYS A 48 0.57 0.85 16.39
C LYS A 48 -0.43 0.63 15.25
N LYS A 49 -0.57 1.59 14.35
CA LYS A 49 -1.40 1.51 13.15
C LYS A 49 -0.57 1.76 11.91
N ILE A 50 -1.02 1.21 10.79
CA ILE A 50 -0.42 1.41 9.48
C ILE A 50 -1.34 2.32 8.67
N TYR A 51 -0.76 3.36 8.10
CA TYR A 51 -1.45 4.30 7.22
C TYR A 51 -0.90 4.20 5.81
N ASP A 52 -1.81 4.18 4.84
CA ASP A 52 -1.51 4.33 3.42
C ASP A 52 -2.23 5.57 2.90
N CYS A 53 -1.62 6.24 1.94
CA CYS A 53 -2.15 7.47 1.35
C CYS A 53 -2.30 7.30 -0.17
N LEU A 54 -3.53 7.40 -0.66
CA LEU A 54 -3.87 7.35 -2.09
C LEU A 54 -4.19 8.75 -2.60
N PHE A 55 -3.52 9.17 -3.65
CA PHE A 55 -3.87 10.34 -4.45
C PHE A 55 -4.46 9.94 -5.79
N LEU A 56 -5.58 10.56 -6.16
CA LEU A 56 -6.27 10.38 -7.44
C LEU A 56 -6.22 11.66 -8.27
N LYS A 57 -5.56 11.62 -9.43
CA LYS A 57 -5.41 12.81 -10.30
C LYS A 57 -6.74 13.32 -10.83
N LYS A 58 -7.68 12.42 -11.14
CA LYS A 58 -8.97 12.78 -11.77
C LYS A 58 -9.72 13.84 -10.98
N ASN A 59 -9.82 13.67 -9.65
CA ASN A 59 -10.58 14.55 -8.77
C ASN A 59 -9.69 15.40 -7.85
N LYS A 60 -8.35 15.21 -7.92
CA LYS A 60 -7.35 15.76 -6.97
C LYS A 60 -7.64 15.36 -5.52
N GLU A 61 -8.17 14.17 -5.33
CA GLU A 61 -8.57 13.65 -4.01
C GLU A 61 -7.43 12.89 -3.34
N ILE A 62 -7.34 13.07 -2.02
CA ILE A 62 -6.45 12.32 -1.14
C ILE A 62 -7.29 11.45 -0.20
N HIS A 63 -7.00 10.15 -0.17
CA HIS A 63 -7.64 9.19 0.71
C HIS A 63 -6.61 8.54 1.63
N PHE A 64 -6.83 8.60 2.93
CA PHE A 64 -6.05 7.85 3.91
C PHE A 64 -6.77 6.56 4.29
N PHE A 65 -6.01 5.48 4.28
CA PHE A 65 -6.47 4.18 4.78
C PHE A 65 -5.68 3.82 6.03
N MET A 66 -6.37 3.30 7.02
CA MET A 66 -5.79 2.84 8.27
C MET A 66 -6.00 1.33 8.42
N SER A 67 -5.00 0.65 8.93
CA SER A 67 -5.06 -0.77 9.30
C SER A 67 -4.36 -0.99 10.63
N ASN A 68 -4.86 -1.94 11.43
CA ASN A 68 -4.12 -2.43 12.57
C ASN A 68 -2.93 -3.26 12.11
N ILE A 69 -1.85 -3.24 12.88
CA ILE A 69 -0.72 -4.14 12.66
C ILE A 69 -1.18 -5.57 12.99
N ILE A 70 -1.04 -6.46 12.02
CA ILE A 70 -1.27 -7.90 12.23
C ILE A 70 0.08 -8.51 12.62
N ASN A 71 0.15 -9.12 13.80
CA ASN A 71 1.35 -9.82 14.22
C ASN A 71 1.48 -11.13 13.42
N SER A 72 2.20 -11.08 12.32
CA SER A 72 2.48 -12.23 11.46
C SER A 72 3.94 -12.22 11.03
N LYS A 73 4.59 -13.39 11.07
CA LYS A 73 5.90 -13.60 10.44
C LYS A 73 5.78 -13.80 8.92
N ASN A 74 4.58 -14.15 8.42
CA ASN A 74 4.31 -14.45 7.02
C ASN A 74 3.89 -13.19 6.27
N THR A 75 4.86 -12.29 6.06
CA THR A 75 4.63 -10.99 5.39
C THR A 75 5.38 -10.85 4.07
N HIS A 76 6.10 -11.91 3.66
CA HIS A 76 6.82 -11.90 2.38
C HIS A 76 5.83 -11.79 1.20
N GLY A 77 6.13 -10.90 0.27
CA GLY A 77 5.31 -10.69 -0.93
C GLY A 77 4.08 -9.78 -0.74
N THR A 78 3.87 -9.17 0.44
CA THR A 78 2.71 -8.29 0.68
C THR A 78 2.62 -7.13 -0.32
N GLY A 79 3.76 -6.49 -0.64
CA GLY A 79 3.81 -5.39 -1.60
C GLY A 79 3.45 -5.83 -3.02
N CYS A 80 4.04 -6.94 -3.47
CA CYS A 80 3.76 -7.53 -4.80
C CYS A 80 2.30 -7.98 -4.89
N THR A 81 1.78 -8.63 -3.85
CA THR A 81 0.39 -9.08 -3.78
C THR A 81 -0.58 -7.90 -3.89
N LEU A 82 -0.33 -6.80 -3.16
CA LEU A 82 -1.19 -5.63 -3.23
C LEU A 82 -1.18 -5.00 -4.63
N SER A 83 -0.01 -4.82 -5.22
CA SER A 83 0.13 -4.20 -6.54
C SER A 83 -0.53 -5.06 -7.63
N SER A 84 -0.34 -6.37 -7.59
CA SER A 84 -0.96 -7.32 -8.52
C SER A 84 -2.49 -7.35 -8.37
N ALA A 85 -2.99 -7.35 -7.13
CA ALA A 85 -4.43 -7.32 -6.87
C ALA A 85 -5.07 -6.00 -7.34
N ILE A 86 -4.39 -4.86 -7.18
CA ILE A 86 -4.86 -3.57 -7.71
C ILE A 86 -4.92 -3.62 -9.23
N ALA A 87 -3.86 -4.09 -9.89
CA ALA A 87 -3.81 -4.20 -11.35
C ALA A 87 -4.93 -5.11 -11.89
N SER A 88 -5.15 -6.26 -11.25
CA SER A 88 -6.22 -7.19 -11.61
C SER A 88 -7.61 -6.55 -11.48
N ASN A 89 -7.87 -5.85 -10.38
CA ASN A 89 -9.16 -5.18 -10.17
C ASN A 89 -9.41 -4.05 -11.19
N ILE A 90 -8.36 -3.31 -11.56
CA ILE A 90 -8.44 -2.30 -12.63
C ILE A 90 -8.76 -2.97 -13.98
N ALA A 91 -8.09 -4.10 -14.30
CA ALA A 91 -8.34 -4.86 -15.51
C ALA A 91 -9.77 -5.42 -15.60
N LEU A 92 -10.39 -5.70 -14.44
CA LEU A 92 -11.81 -6.09 -14.32
C LEU A 92 -12.79 -4.89 -14.45
N GLY A 93 -12.29 -3.68 -14.78
CA GLY A 93 -13.12 -2.49 -15.01
C GLY A 93 -13.47 -1.69 -13.75
N ASN A 94 -12.92 -2.01 -12.59
CA ASN A 94 -13.12 -1.19 -11.39
C ASN A 94 -12.29 0.10 -11.48
N ASP A 95 -12.81 1.20 -10.93
CA ASP A 95 -12.02 2.42 -10.74
C ASP A 95 -10.87 2.21 -9.75
N ILE A 96 -9.91 3.13 -9.72
CA ILE A 96 -8.69 2.99 -8.90
C ILE A 96 -9.03 2.94 -7.41
N LEU A 97 -9.94 3.78 -6.92
CA LEU A 97 -10.31 3.82 -5.50
C LEU A 97 -10.92 2.50 -5.05
N LYS A 98 -11.85 1.97 -5.82
CA LYS A 98 -12.50 0.67 -5.57
C LYS A 98 -11.50 -0.46 -5.65
N SER A 99 -10.61 -0.45 -6.65
CA SER A 99 -9.54 -1.44 -6.81
C SER A 99 -8.60 -1.47 -5.60
N VAL A 100 -8.18 -0.31 -5.10
CA VAL A 100 -7.35 -0.21 -3.89
C VAL A 100 -8.08 -0.74 -2.67
N LYS A 101 -9.35 -0.38 -2.46
CA LYS A 101 -10.16 -0.86 -1.32
C LYS A 101 -10.31 -2.38 -1.32
N ILE A 102 -10.67 -2.98 -2.44
CA ILE A 102 -10.83 -4.43 -2.60
C ILE A 102 -9.49 -5.14 -2.33
N SER A 103 -8.41 -4.66 -2.96
CA SER A 103 -7.09 -5.27 -2.86
C SER A 103 -6.52 -5.20 -1.43
N ARG A 104 -6.72 -4.09 -0.72
CA ARG A 104 -6.33 -3.97 0.69
C ARG A 104 -7.09 -4.94 1.58
N ASN A 105 -8.39 -5.12 1.35
CA ASN A 105 -9.20 -6.08 2.11
C ASN A 105 -8.76 -7.52 1.84
N TYR A 106 -8.47 -7.86 0.59
CA TYR A 106 -7.90 -9.15 0.21
C TYR A 106 -6.56 -9.41 0.92
N LEU A 107 -5.63 -8.45 0.84
CA LEU A 107 -4.31 -8.56 1.48
C LEU A 107 -4.43 -8.73 3.01
N LYS A 108 -5.30 -7.95 3.67
CA LYS A 108 -5.54 -8.08 5.11
C LYS A 108 -5.99 -9.50 5.49
N LYS A 109 -6.91 -10.07 4.73
CA LYS A 109 -7.36 -11.46 4.93
C LYS A 109 -6.24 -12.47 4.70
N ALA A 110 -5.44 -12.29 3.65
CA ALA A 110 -4.31 -13.16 3.33
C ALA A 110 -3.22 -13.14 4.42
N ILE A 111 -2.88 -11.96 4.95
CA ILE A 111 -1.93 -11.83 6.08
C ILE A 111 -2.51 -12.47 7.35
N TYR A 112 -3.78 -12.20 7.67
CA TYR A 112 -4.43 -12.76 8.86
C TYR A 112 -4.48 -14.29 8.81
N LYS A 113 -4.94 -14.88 7.71
CA LYS A 113 -4.94 -16.33 7.53
C LYS A 113 -3.52 -16.91 7.56
N GLY A 114 -2.56 -16.25 6.92
CA GLY A 114 -1.16 -16.65 6.93
C GLY A 114 -0.52 -16.65 8.33
N SER A 115 -1.02 -15.84 9.26
CA SER A 115 -0.46 -15.74 10.62
C SER A 115 -0.59 -17.03 11.45
N PHE A 116 -1.50 -17.92 11.07
CA PHE A 116 -1.70 -19.22 11.74
C PHE A 116 -0.71 -20.31 11.29
N TYR A 117 0.08 -20.06 10.26
CA TYR A 117 1.01 -21.04 9.69
C TYR A 117 2.46 -20.67 10.01
N LYS A 118 3.27 -21.69 10.30
CA LYS A 118 4.73 -21.55 10.39
C LYS A 118 5.36 -22.18 9.15
N ILE A 119 5.85 -21.37 8.25
CA ILE A 119 6.48 -21.82 7.01
C ILE A 119 7.95 -21.37 7.01
N GLY A 120 8.84 -22.33 7.21
CA GLY A 120 10.28 -22.09 7.26
C GLY A 120 10.75 -21.28 8.48
N ASN A 121 12.00 -20.79 8.41
CA ASN A 121 12.66 -20.06 9.50
C ASN A 121 12.76 -18.54 9.24
N GLY A 122 12.37 -18.07 8.07
CA GLY A 122 12.35 -16.66 7.68
C GLY A 122 10.94 -16.04 7.65
N SER A 123 10.79 -14.94 6.89
CA SER A 123 9.48 -14.36 6.60
C SER A 123 8.75 -15.25 5.61
N GLY A 124 7.72 -15.96 6.07
CA GLY A 124 6.90 -16.81 5.23
C GLY A 124 5.96 -16.02 4.30
N PRO A 125 5.36 -16.68 3.30
CA PRO A 125 4.45 -16.05 2.35
C PRO A 125 3.09 -15.74 2.97
N VAL A 126 2.37 -14.79 2.37
CA VAL A 126 0.95 -14.58 2.69
C VAL A 126 0.10 -15.74 2.15
N TYR A 127 -1.05 -15.96 2.77
CA TYR A 127 -1.98 -17.04 2.38
C TYR A 127 -2.93 -16.56 1.30
N HIS A 128 -2.82 -17.09 0.09
CA HIS A 128 -3.58 -16.63 -1.07
C HIS A 128 -4.92 -17.38 -1.31
N PHE A 129 -5.18 -18.46 -0.59
CA PHE A 129 -6.30 -19.36 -0.83
C PHE A 129 -7.46 -19.20 0.14
#